data_9f363fef84fbda6721248605389fdd82
#
_entry.id   9f363fef84fbda6721248605389fdd82
#
_cell.length_a   1.000
_cell.length_b   1.000
_cell.length_c   1.000
_cell.angle_alpha   90.00
_cell.angle_beta   90.00
_cell.angle_gamma   90.00
#
_symmetry.space_group_name_H-M   'P 1'
#
loop_
_entity.id
_entity.type
_entity.pdbx_description
1 polymer ?
#
loop_
_entity_poly.entity_id
_entity_poly.type
_entity_poly.pdbx_seq_one_letter_code
_entity_poly.pdbx_strand_id
1 'polypeptide(L)'
;MIWVVLAGEGLAAVLTLAGDPPLGRWIRFGLLSLVVQWVALLTLGGLYLMRERLRNAKPQHVAYLALALLLLSSWSVLAISNVVLGELWRIPATDRMDVFLRVTGIVLVVGWLALAAFQNHWRARQLAVRAKQAELAALQARVRPHFLFNTLNTGAALVHHRPDEAEHLLLD
;
A
#
# COMPACT_ATOMS: atom_id res chain seq x y z
N MET A 1 -5.00 9.61 -3.54
CA MET A 1 -4.58 10.88 -2.90
C MET A 1 -5.41 11.25 -1.69
N ILE A 2 -6.73 11.24 -1.73
CA ILE A 2 -7.60 11.61 -0.59
C ILE A 2 -7.22 10.90 0.72
N TRP A 3 -6.96 9.60 0.69
CA TRP A 3 -6.57 8.81 1.88
C TRP A 3 -5.25 9.24 2.52
N VAL A 4 -4.29 9.71 1.72
CA VAL A 4 -2.99 10.20 2.24
C VAL A 4 -3.20 11.52 2.96
N VAL A 5 -4.00 12.41 2.39
CA VAL A 5 -4.35 13.69 3.03
C VAL A 5 -5.10 13.45 4.34
N LEU A 6 -6.12 12.59 4.33
CA LEU A 6 -6.89 12.27 5.54
C LEU A 6 -6.03 11.62 6.64
N ALA A 7 -5.14 10.70 6.26
CA ALA A 7 -4.20 10.10 7.21
C ALA A 7 -3.22 11.13 7.79
N GLY A 8 -2.75 12.06 6.95
CA GLY A 8 -1.90 13.17 7.37
C GLY A 8 -2.60 14.11 8.35
N GLU A 9 -3.85 14.49 8.06
CA GLU A 9 -4.66 15.32 8.97
C GLU A 9 -4.94 14.60 10.30
N GLY A 10 -5.24 13.30 10.24
CA GLY A 10 -5.40 12.47 11.44
C GLY A 10 -4.14 12.45 12.31
N LEU A 11 -2.96 12.30 11.68
CA LEU A 11 -1.67 12.36 12.38
C LEU A 11 -1.43 13.75 12.99
N ALA A 12 -1.68 14.82 12.24
CA ALA A 12 -1.55 16.19 12.74
C ALA A 12 -2.47 16.46 13.94
N ALA A 13 -3.70 15.94 13.91
CA ALA A 13 -4.64 16.04 15.01
C ALA A 13 -4.13 15.30 16.25
N VAL A 14 -3.66 14.06 16.10
CA VAL A 14 -3.10 13.28 17.21
C VAL A 14 -1.89 13.97 17.83
N LEU A 15 -0.96 14.46 17.01
CA LEU A 15 0.23 15.20 17.48
C LEU A 15 -0.14 16.53 18.17
N THR A 16 -1.23 17.16 17.73
CA THR A 16 -1.73 18.39 18.38
C THR A 16 -2.27 18.08 19.77
N LEU A 17 -3.02 16.98 19.91
CA LEU A 17 -3.63 16.56 21.17
C LEU A 17 -2.61 16.00 22.17
N ALA A 18 -1.53 15.38 21.67
CA ALA A 18 -0.50 14.73 22.49
C ALA A 18 0.46 15.69 23.20
N GLY A 19 0.39 16.98 22.97
CA GLY A 19 1.32 17.94 23.57
C GLY A 19 0.64 19.17 24.15
N ASP A 20 1.23 19.74 25.22
CA ASP A 20 0.80 21.01 25.81
C ASP A 20 1.23 22.19 24.92
N PRO A 21 0.28 23.00 24.44
CA PRO A 21 0.61 24.07 23.51
C PRO A 21 1.01 25.35 24.25
N PRO A 22 2.21 25.90 24.02
CA PRO A 22 2.48 27.30 24.30
C PRO A 22 1.71 28.24 23.35
N LEU A 23 1.32 27.73 22.19
CA LEU A 23 0.47 28.36 21.18
C LEU A 23 -0.91 27.70 21.17
N GLY A 24 -1.96 28.46 20.87
CA GLY A 24 -3.33 27.91 20.81
C GLY A 24 -3.43 26.62 19.98
N ARG A 25 -4.26 25.69 20.40
CA ARG A 25 -4.41 24.35 19.77
C ARG A 25 -4.62 24.41 18.25
N TRP A 26 -5.38 25.38 17.77
CA TRP A 26 -5.68 25.54 16.35
C TRP A 26 -4.46 25.99 15.52
N ILE A 27 -3.64 26.88 16.08
CA ILE A 27 -2.39 27.32 15.41
C ILE A 27 -1.44 26.13 15.31
N ARG A 28 -1.28 25.37 16.37
CA ARG A 28 -0.45 24.18 16.41
C ARG A 28 -0.93 23.12 15.40
N PHE A 29 -2.24 22.85 15.35
CA PHE A 29 -2.83 21.96 14.36
C PHE A 29 -2.48 22.39 12.93
N GLY A 30 -2.70 23.66 12.59
CA GLY A 30 -2.39 24.19 11.27
C GLY A 30 -0.92 24.05 10.89
N LEU A 31 0.01 24.32 11.82
CA LEU A 31 1.43 24.16 11.57
C LEU A 31 1.83 22.69 11.39
N LEU A 32 1.33 21.80 12.22
CA LEU A 32 1.60 20.36 12.12
C LEU A 32 0.98 19.76 10.86
N SER A 33 -0.26 20.14 10.50
CA SER A 33 -0.90 19.76 9.25
C SER A 33 -0.04 20.17 8.05
N LEU A 34 0.41 21.41 8.01
CA LEU A 34 1.28 21.93 6.94
C LEU A 34 2.57 21.10 6.83
N VAL A 35 3.27 20.87 7.94
CA VAL A 35 4.50 20.04 7.96
C VAL A 35 4.24 18.63 7.45
N VAL A 36 3.21 17.97 7.96
CA VAL A 36 2.86 16.59 7.58
C VAL A 36 2.51 16.51 6.08
N GLN A 37 1.75 17.48 5.57
CA GLN A 37 1.37 17.49 4.15
C GLN A 37 2.58 17.77 3.24
N TRP A 38 3.52 18.63 3.62
CA TRP A 38 4.76 18.83 2.89
C TRP A 38 5.63 17.57 2.85
N VAL A 39 5.77 16.87 3.98
CA VAL A 39 6.49 15.59 4.04
C VAL A 39 5.83 14.56 3.12
N ALA A 40 4.50 14.44 3.14
CA ALA A 40 3.75 13.54 2.27
C ALA A 40 3.94 13.89 0.78
N LEU A 41 3.86 15.17 0.42
CA LEU A 41 4.06 15.66 -0.93
C LEU A 41 5.46 15.35 -1.47
N LEU A 42 6.50 15.63 -0.69
CA LEU A 42 7.88 15.35 -1.07
C LEU A 42 8.13 13.86 -1.22
N THR A 43 7.58 13.04 -0.32
CA THR A 43 7.70 11.57 -0.38
C THR A 43 7.01 11.02 -1.63
N LEU A 44 5.77 11.43 -1.91
CA LEU A 44 5.03 11.02 -3.10
C LEU A 44 5.67 11.54 -4.39
N GLY A 45 6.15 12.79 -4.37
CA GLY A 45 6.89 13.37 -5.48
C GLY A 45 8.17 12.59 -5.80
N GLY A 46 8.94 12.23 -4.78
CA GLY A 46 10.13 11.40 -4.93
C GLY A 46 9.82 10.02 -5.52
N LEU A 47 8.78 9.35 -5.03
CA LEU A 47 8.32 8.08 -5.60
C LEU A 47 7.83 8.24 -7.05
N TYR A 48 7.13 9.33 -7.35
CA TYR A 48 6.65 9.60 -8.72
C TYR A 48 7.82 9.83 -9.69
N LEU A 49 8.84 10.59 -9.30
CA LEU A 49 10.05 10.80 -10.11
C LEU A 49 10.81 9.49 -10.38
N MET A 50 10.79 8.56 -9.41
CA MET A 50 11.44 7.26 -9.53
C MET A 50 10.56 6.18 -10.15
N ARG A 51 9.32 6.47 -10.54
CA ARG A 51 8.31 5.48 -10.99
C ARG A 51 8.80 4.56 -12.12
N GLU A 52 9.58 5.09 -13.06
CA GLU A 52 10.10 4.30 -14.18
C GLU A 52 11.14 3.27 -13.74
N ARG A 53 12.02 3.67 -12.82
CA ARG A 53 13.03 2.76 -12.22
C ARG A 53 12.37 1.70 -11.34
N LEU A 54 11.25 2.05 -10.70
CA LEU A 54 10.51 1.19 -9.78
C LEU A 54 9.53 0.25 -10.48
N ARG A 55 9.25 0.44 -11.76
CA ARG A 55 8.25 -0.35 -12.51
C ARG A 55 8.49 -1.86 -12.44
N ASN A 56 9.73 -2.27 -12.42
CA ASN A 56 10.14 -3.68 -12.37
C ASN A 56 10.64 -4.12 -10.98
N ALA A 57 10.59 -3.23 -9.99
CA ALA A 57 11.08 -3.53 -8.65
C ALA A 57 10.09 -4.39 -7.85
N LYS A 58 10.61 -5.26 -7.00
CA LYS A 58 9.76 -6.03 -6.07
C LYS A 58 9.03 -5.07 -5.13
N PRO A 59 7.74 -5.32 -4.79
CA PRO A 59 6.96 -4.45 -3.91
C PRO A 59 7.64 -4.14 -2.57
N GLN A 60 8.41 -5.07 -2.05
CA GLN A 60 9.18 -4.89 -0.81
C GLN A 60 10.23 -3.78 -0.95
N HIS A 61 10.97 -3.73 -2.07
CA HIS A 61 11.98 -2.70 -2.30
C HIS A 61 11.35 -1.31 -2.46
N VAL A 62 10.18 -1.25 -3.12
CA VAL A 62 9.40 0.00 -3.23
C VAL A 62 8.99 0.51 -1.85
N ALA A 63 8.55 -0.39 -0.97
CA ALA A 63 8.12 -0.04 0.37
C ALA A 63 9.29 0.46 1.26
N TYR A 64 10.46 -0.18 1.20
CA TYR A 64 11.65 0.31 1.91
C TYR A 64 12.15 1.65 1.36
N LEU A 65 12.11 1.83 0.04
CA LEU A 65 12.45 3.11 -0.57
C LEU A 65 11.48 4.21 -0.14
N ALA A 66 10.19 3.91 -0.05
CA ALA A 66 9.19 4.85 0.45
C ALA A 66 9.49 5.27 1.89
N LEU A 67 9.90 4.35 2.75
CA LEU A 67 10.34 4.64 4.12
C LEU A 67 11.58 5.54 4.15
N ALA A 68 12.58 5.24 3.33
CA ALA A 68 13.79 6.07 3.20
C ALA A 68 13.47 7.48 2.71
N LEU A 69 12.61 7.61 1.69
CA LEU A 69 12.14 8.90 1.19
C LEU A 69 11.33 9.67 2.24
N LEU A 70 10.51 8.97 3.03
CA LEU A 70 9.75 9.59 4.13
C LEU A 70 10.67 10.19 5.18
N LEU A 71 11.75 9.48 5.57
CA LEU A 71 12.77 9.98 6.48
C LEU A 71 13.51 11.20 5.90
N LEU A 72 13.98 11.09 4.66
CA LEU A 72 14.69 12.19 3.98
C LEU A 72 13.80 13.43 3.83
N SER A 73 12.53 13.24 3.46
CA SER A 73 11.56 14.33 3.33
C SER A 73 11.30 15.01 4.68
N SER A 74 11.16 14.23 5.77
CA SER A 74 10.94 14.78 7.10
C SER A 74 12.14 15.60 7.59
N TRP A 75 13.36 15.12 7.36
CA TRP A 75 14.58 15.85 7.70
C TRP A 75 14.75 17.12 6.86
N SER A 76 14.42 17.04 5.56
CA SER A 76 14.45 18.21 4.66
C SER A 76 13.45 19.29 5.11
N VAL A 77 12.23 18.91 5.44
CA VAL A 77 11.20 19.84 5.93
C VAL A 77 11.63 20.44 7.27
N LEU A 78 12.19 19.65 8.19
CA LEU A 78 12.70 20.13 9.47
C LEU A 78 13.85 21.13 9.28
N ALA A 79 14.79 20.85 8.37
CA ALA A 79 15.90 21.73 8.05
C ALA A 79 15.41 23.06 7.45
N ILE A 80 14.51 22.99 6.46
CA ILE A 80 13.91 24.18 5.82
C ILE A 80 13.13 25.01 6.84
N SER A 81 12.32 24.36 7.67
CA SER A 81 11.57 25.02 8.73
C SER A 81 12.49 25.77 9.71
N ASN A 82 13.63 25.18 10.05
CA ASN A 82 14.62 25.81 10.93
C ASN A 82 15.28 27.05 10.29
N VAL A 83 15.49 27.03 8.97
CA VAL A 83 16.08 28.17 8.23
C VAL A 83 15.05 29.28 8.03
N VAL A 84 13.83 28.93 7.61
CA VAL A 84 12.79 29.92 7.25
C VAL A 84 12.11 30.50 8.47
N LEU A 85 11.82 29.69 9.48
CA LEU A 85 11.12 30.10 10.70
C LEU A 85 12.07 30.36 11.87
N GLY A 86 13.37 30.19 11.68
CA GLY A 86 14.38 30.27 12.73
C GLY A 86 14.46 31.65 13.42
N GLU A 87 14.01 32.70 12.76
CA GLU A 87 13.88 34.03 13.38
C GLU A 87 12.58 34.20 14.19
N LEU A 88 11.51 33.54 13.73
CA LEU A 88 10.18 33.59 14.37
C LEU A 88 10.04 32.51 15.47
N TRP A 89 10.74 31.39 15.31
CA TRP A 89 10.67 30.25 16.22
C TRP A 89 12.05 29.67 16.47
N ARG A 90 12.86 30.39 17.23
CA ARG A 90 14.19 29.91 17.61
C ARG A 90 14.07 28.68 18.51
N ILE A 91 14.34 27.51 17.94
CA ILE A 91 14.60 26.33 18.76
C ILE A 91 16.00 26.52 19.39
N PRO A 92 16.11 26.56 20.73
CA PRO A 92 17.40 26.63 21.39
C PRO A 92 18.33 25.54 20.88
N ALA A 93 19.61 25.82 20.79
CA ALA A 93 20.60 24.84 20.30
C ALA A 93 20.60 23.56 21.15
N THR A 94 20.28 23.67 22.44
CA THR A 94 20.10 22.54 23.40
C THR A 94 18.98 21.62 23.02
N ASP A 95 17.89 22.13 22.40
CA ASP A 95 16.67 21.37 22.15
C ASP A 95 16.59 20.81 20.72
N ARG A 96 17.53 21.23 19.85
CA ARG A 96 17.54 20.79 18.44
C ARG A 96 17.68 19.28 18.29
N MET A 97 18.56 18.67 19.10
CA MET A 97 18.77 17.23 19.07
C MET A 97 17.52 16.48 19.55
N ASP A 98 16.88 16.99 20.59
CA ASP A 98 15.64 16.41 21.12
C ASP A 98 14.51 16.47 20.08
N VAL A 99 14.30 17.62 19.44
CA VAL A 99 13.33 17.76 18.35
C VAL A 99 13.64 16.83 17.18
N PHE A 100 14.91 16.74 16.76
CA PHE A 100 15.33 15.83 15.71
C PHE A 100 15.04 14.37 16.05
N LEU A 101 15.38 13.93 17.27
CA LEU A 101 15.13 12.56 17.71
C LEU A 101 13.65 12.26 17.81
N ARG A 102 12.84 13.18 18.34
CA ARG A 102 11.37 13.03 18.41
C ARG A 102 10.74 12.90 17.03
N VAL A 103 11.07 13.80 16.10
CA VAL A 103 10.55 13.75 14.72
C VAL A 103 10.97 12.47 14.05
N THR A 104 12.25 12.11 14.14
CA THR A 104 12.74 10.84 13.55
C THR A 104 12.06 9.63 14.16
N GLY A 105 11.87 9.58 15.48
CA GLY A 105 11.15 8.51 16.16
C GLY A 105 9.70 8.39 15.70
N ILE A 106 8.97 9.51 15.63
CA ILE A 106 7.58 9.52 15.13
C ILE A 106 7.51 9.00 13.69
N VAL A 107 8.38 9.51 12.81
CA VAL A 107 8.42 9.12 11.40
C VAL A 107 8.76 7.65 11.23
N LEU A 108 9.69 7.12 12.04
CA LEU A 108 10.02 5.69 12.04
C LEU A 108 8.83 4.84 12.47
N VAL A 109 8.16 5.20 13.55
CA VAL A 109 6.99 4.44 14.03
C VAL A 109 5.86 4.46 13.00
N VAL A 110 5.50 5.63 12.50
CA VAL A 110 4.44 5.78 11.48
C VAL A 110 4.82 5.07 10.20
N GLY A 111 6.05 5.23 9.73
CA GLY A 111 6.55 4.58 8.52
C GLY A 111 6.60 3.05 8.67
N TRP A 112 6.97 2.54 9.82
CA TRP A 112 6.97 1.10 10.10
C TRP A 112 5.57 0.51 10.15
N LEU A 113 4.62 1.22 10.77
CA LEU A 113 3.21 0.83 10.78
C LEU A 113 2.63 0.84 9.36
N ALA A 114 2.93 1.85 8.57
CA ALA A 114 2.51 1.92 7.17
C ALA A 114 3.10 0.77 6.34
N LEU A 115 4.39 0.44 6.55
CA LEU A 115 5.06 -0.69 5.91
C LEU A 115 4.40 -2.03 6.30
N ALA A 116 4.11 -2.23 7.58
CA ALA A 116 3.43 -3.43 8.08
C ALA A 116 2.02 -3.56 7.50
N ALA A 117 1.25 -2.48 7.46
CA ALA A 117 -0.08 -2.44 6.85
C ALA A 117 -0.03 -2.75 5.35
N PHE A 118 0.94 -2.19 4.63
CA PHE A 118 1.15 -2.47 3.21
C PHE A 118 1.49 -3.96 2.98
N GLN A 119 2.42 -4.52 3.74
CA GLN A 119 2.80 -5.93 3.62
C GLN A 119 1.62 -6.86 3.93
N ASN A 120 0.85 -6.55 4.98
CA ASN A 120 -0.34 -7.33 5.34
C ASN A 120 -1.41 -7.28 4.23
N HIS A 121 -1.69 -6.08 3.70
CA HIS A 121 -2.62 -5.91 2.59
C HIS A 121 -2.17 -6.66 1.33
N TRP A 122 -0.86 -6.62 1.01
CA TRP A 122 -0.31 -7.34 -0.12
C TRP A 122 -0.44 -8.86 0.04
N ARG A 123 -0.13 -9.40 1.24
CA ARG A 123 -0.31 -10.82 1.57
C ARG A 123 -1.78 -11.24 1.46
N ALA A 124 -2.69 -10.45 1.99
CA ALA A 124 -4.12 -10.72 1.91
C ALA A 124 -4.61 -10.80 0.45
N ARG A 125 -4.16 -9.89 -0.41
CA ARG A 125 -4.47 -9.94 -1.85
C ARG A 125 -3.92 -11.20 -2.52
N GLN A 126 -2.67 -11.59 -2.22
CA GLN A 126 -2.10 -12.81 -2.79
C GLN A 126 -2.87 -14.06 -2.35
N LEU A 127 -3.28 -14.14 -1.09
CA LEU A 127 -4.09 -15.24 -0.58
C LEU A 127 -5.46 -15.29 -1.27
N ALA A 128 -6.12 -14.16 -1.47
CA ALA A 128 -7.39 -14.08 -2.18
C ALA A 128 -7.28 -14.56 -3.64
N VAL A 129 -6.21 -14.19 -4.36
CA VAL A 129 -5.96 -14.65 -5.73
C VAL A 129 -5.72 -16.18 -5.74
N ARG A 130 -4.90 -16.69 -4.82
CA ARG A 130 -4.65 -18.15 -4.73
C ARG A 130 -5.91 -18.93 -4.39
N ALA A 131 -6.75 -18.42 -3.48
CA ALA A 131 -8.03 -19.06 -3.15
C ALA A 131 -8.95 -19.14 -4.37
N LYS A 132 -9.06 -18.07 -5.15
CA LYS A 132 -9.81 -18.06 -6.41
C LYS A 132 -9.27 -19.05 -7.44
N GLN A 133 -7.95 -19.16 -7.58
CA GLN A 133 -7.32 -20.11 -8.48
C GLN A 133 -7.59 -21.56 -8.03
N ALA A 134 -7.53 -21.84 -6.72
CA ALA A 134 -7.85 -23.15 -6.17
C ALA A 134 -9.33 -23.52 -6.38
N GLU A 135 -10.24 -22.56 -6.22
CA GLU A 135 -11.67 -22.75 -6.50
C GLU A 135 -11.92 -23.10 -7.97
N LEU A 136 -11.30 -22.35 -8.90
CA LEU A 136 -11.38 -22.64 -10.33
C LEU A 136 -10.81 -24.01 -10.68
N ALA A 137 -9.66 -24.38 -10.10
CA ALA A 137 -9.07 -25.70 -10.31
C ALA A 137 -9.97 -26.83 -9.78
N ALA A 138 -10.62 -26.63 -8.63
CA ALA A 138 -11.58 -27.57 -8.07
C ALA A 138 -12.83 -27.73 -8.94
N LEU A 139 -13.33 -26.62 -9.51
CA LEU A 139 -14.45 -26.67 -10.47
C LEU A 139 -14.06 -27.38 -11.76
N GLN A 140 -12.87 -27.11 -12.31
CA GLN A 140 -12.36 -27.81 -13.50
C GLN A 140 -12.14 -29.30 -13.25
N ALA A 141 -11.71 -29.70 -12.04
CA ALA A 141 -11.53 -31.11 -11.69
C ALA A 141 -12.87 -31.88 -11.58
N ARG A 142 -13.99 -31.18 -11.29
CA ARG A 142 -15.35 -31.78 -11.29
C ARG A 142 -15.81 -32.16 -12.70
N VAL A 143 -15.44 -31.36 -13.69
CA VAL A 143 -15.64 -31.74 -15.10
C VAL A 143 -14.55 -32.76 -15.42
N ARG A 144 -14.88 -34.03 -15.50
CA ARG A 144 -13.93 -35.08 -15.91
C ARG A 144 -13.59 -34.90 -17.40
N PRO A 145 -12.53 -34.14 -17.78
CA PRO A 145 -12.29 -33.81 -19.20
C PRO A 145 -12.11 -35.06 -20.03
N HIS A 146 -11.42 -36.07 -19.46
CA HIS A 146 -11.19 -37.34 -20.13
C HIS A 146 -12.49 -38.12 -20.41
N PHE A 147 -13.46 -38.08 -19.49
CA PHE A 147 -14.76 -38.68 -19.69
C PHE A 147 -15.52 -37.96 -20.83
N LEU A 148 -15.55 -36.64 -20.80
CA LEU A 148 -16.22 -35.85 -21.83
C LEU A 148 -15.63 -36.11 -23.23
N PHE A 149 -14.28 -36.08 -23.35
CA PHE A 149 -13.60 -36.37 -24.62
C PHE A 149 -13.87 -37.81 -25.09
N ASN A 150 -13.88 -38.80 -24.20
CA ASN A 150 -14.17 -40.17 -24.55
C ASN A 150 -15.62 -40.35 -25.00
N THR A 151 -16.57 -39.71 -24.29
CA THR A 151 -17.99 -39.75 -24.66
C THR A 151 -18.23 -39.11 -26.02
N LEU A 152 -17.65 -37.92 -26.27
CA LEU A 152 -17.72 -37.24 -27.56
C LEU A 152 -17.08 -38.06 -28.70
N ASN A 153 -15.91 -38.65 -28.48
CA ASN A 153 -15.25 -39.48 -29.48
C ASN A 153 -16.05 -40.74 -29.78
N THR A 154 -16.62 -41.39 -28.76
CA THR A 154 -17.47 -42.57 -28.91
C THR A 154 -18.76 -42.19 -29.63
N GLY A 155 -19.41 -41.09 -29.26
CA GLY A 155 -20.59 -40.57 -29.95
C GLY A 155 -20.31 -40.27 -31.43
N ALA A 156 -19.18 -39.58 -31.72
CA ALA A 156 -18.78 -39.29 -33.11
C ALA A 156 -18.54 -40.58 -33.95
N ALA A 157 -17.96 -41.60 -33.34
CA ALA A 157 -17.77 -42.89 -34.02
C ALA A 157 -19.09 -43.63 -34.29
N LEU A 158 -20.08 -43.47 -33.40
CA LEU A 158 -21.38 -44.13 -33.52
C LEU A 158 -22.33 -43.43 -34.51
N VAL A 159 -22.19 -42.13 -34.72
CA VAL A 159 -23.11 -41.31 -35.56
C VAL A 159 -23.34 -41.90 -36.95
N HIS A 160 -22.31 -42.47 -37.58
CA HIS A 160 -22.44 -43.07 -38.93
C HIS A 160 -22.96 -44.50 -38.96
N HIS A 161 -22.81 -45.28 -37.91
CA HIS A 161 -23.12 -46.70 -37.89
C HIS A 161 -24.33 -47.05 -37.03
N ARG A 162 -24.58 -46.25 -35.98
CA ARG A 162 -25.68 -46.49 -35.03
C ARG A 162 -26.16 -45.16 -34.46
N PRO A 163 -26.91 -44.37 -35.24
CA PRO A 163 -27.33 -43.03 -34.84
C PRO A 163 -28.18 -43.00 -33.56
N ASP A 164 -29.06 -43.97 -33.36
CA ASP A 164 -29.92 -44.04 -32.17
C ASP A 164 -29.12 -44.28 -30.88
N GLU A 165 -28.05 -45.09 -30.94
CA GLU A 165 -27.14 -45.31 -29.79
C GLU A 165 -26.27 -44.06 -29.52
N ALA A 166 -25.89 -43.31 -30.57
CA ALA A 166 -25.15 -42.06 -30.42
C ALA A 166 -25.99 -40.98 -29.73
N GLU A 167 -27.28 -40.87 -30.05
CA GLU A 167 -28.22 -39.95 -29.42
C GLU A 167 -28.39 -40.28 -27.94
N HIS A 168 -28.61 -41.53 -27.58
CA HIS A 168 -28.69 -41.94 -26.17
C HIS A 168 -27.43 -41.62 -25.37
N LEU A 169 -26.23 -41.83 -25.94
CA LEU A 169 -24.97 -41.59 -25.29
C LEU A 169 -24.74 -40.07 -25.00
N LEU A 170 -25.32 -39.20 -25.83
CA LEU A 170 -25.15 -37.73 -25.71
C LEU A 170 -26.22 -37.08 -24.81
N LEU A 171 -27.34 -37.78 -24.56
CA LEU A 171 -28.44 -37.28 -23.73
C LEU A 171 -28.37 -37.72 -22.26
N ASP A 172 -27.56 -38.73 -21.91
CA ASP A 172 -27.25 -39.20 -20.55
C ASP A 172 -26.05 -38.45 -19.97
#